data_416af5022d85ef28a3f32b33a61d8250
#
_entry.id   416af5022d85ef28a3f32b33a61d8250
#
_cell.length_a   1.000
_cell.length_b   1.000
_cell.length_c   1.000
_cell.angle_alpha   90.00
_cell.angle_beta   90.00
_cell.angle_gamma   90.00
#
_symmetry.space_group_name_H-M   'P 1'
#
loop_
_entity.id
_entity.type
_entity.pdbx_description
1 polymer ?
#
loop_
_entity_poly.entity_id
_entity_poly.type
_entity_poly.pdbx_seq_one_letter_code
_entity_poly.pdbx_strand_id
1 'polypeptide(L)'
;TMLEAGLYYTFFRTHPMELATLVRSSDYYVGKRQILDYHKEHSPNFGQMQAALGLVTRLERWYSDVSAVVHGQIPGAWVEHKSLATVSPIKSTQDIVFNSFEEGEEVLHRLFLCTVGKLFWDTFSYTAKQELLKGLAGDIRARLGLDKA
;
A
#
# COMPACT_ATOMS: atom_id res chain seq x y z
N THR A 1 9.11 4.63 0.37
CA THR A 1 7.78 5.09 -0.08
C THR A 1 6.71 4.80 0.98
N MET A 2 5.52 5.40 0.85
CA MET A 2 4.36 5.15 1.73
C MET A 2 3.99 3.66 1.76
N LEU A 3 3.94 2.99 0.61
CA LEU A 3 3.65 1.56 0.54
C LEU A 3 4.73 0.68 1.16
N GLU A 4 6.01 1.04 1.04
CA GLU A 4 7.10 0.32 1.74
C GLU A 4 6.93 0.41 3.25
N ALA A 5 6.65 1.61 3.76
CA ALA A 5 6.39 1.79 5.19
C ALA A 5 5.18 0.94 5.65
N GLY A 6 4.12 0.88 4.85
CA GLY A 6 2.96 0.03 5.12
C GLY A 6 3.29 -1.46 5.11
N LEU A 7 4.03 -1.93 4.12
CA LEU A 7 4.51 -3.32 4.05
C LEU A 7 5.39 -3.66 5.25
N TYR A 8 6.34 -2.79 5.58
CA TYR A 8 7.21 -2.95 6.74
C TYR A 8 6.41 -3.00 8.05
N TYR A 9 5.42 -2.11 8.21
CA TYR A 9 4.55 -2.15 9.37
C TYR A 9 3.83 -3.49 9.53
N THR A 10 3.27 -4.03 8.44
CA THR A 10 2.55 -5.31 8.51
C THR A 10 3.45 -6.50 8.83
N PHE A 11 4.70 -6.46 8.42
CA PHE A 11 5.70 -7.51 8.63
C PHE A 11 6.40 -7.39 9.99
N PHE A 12 7.01 -6.24 10.26
CA PHE A 12 7.88 -6.09 11.45
C PHE A 12 7.14 -6.09 12.77
N ARG A 13 5.82 -5.88 12.77
CA ARG A 13 5.03 -6.01 14.00
C ARG A 13 5.11 -7.42 14.62
N THR A 14 5.43 -8.46 13.86
CA THR A 14 5.62 -9.83 14.33
C THR A 14 7.08 -10.29 14.24
N HIS A 15 7.99 -9.43 13.76
CA HIS A 15 9.40 -9.73 13.52
C HIS A 15 10.32 -8.71 14.20
N PRO A 16 10.33 -8.64 15.56
CA PRO A 16 11.10 -7.62 16.27
C PRO A 16 12.62 -7.78 16.11
N MET A 17 13.11 -8.99 15.88
CA MET A 17 14.55 -9.22 15.69
C MET A 17 15.02 -8.71 14.33
N GLU A 18 14.23 -8.94 13.29
CA GLU A 18 14.47 -8.41 11.95
C GLU A 18 14.36 -6.88 11.92
N LEU A 19 13.39 -6.30 12.64
CA LEU A 19 13.29 -4.85 12.81
C LEU A 19 14.54 -4.29 13.48
N ALA A 20 15.03 -4.93 14.55
CA ALA A 20 16.25 -4.52 15.22
C ALA A 20 17.49 -4.62 14.29
N THR A 21 17.50 -5.58 13.38
CA THR A 21 18.55 -5.70 12.37
C THR A 21 18.45 -4.59 11.32
N LEU A 22 17.24 -4.28 10.84
CA LEU A 22 17.00 -3.18 9.91
C LEU A 22 17.50 -1.83 10.46
N VAL A 23 17.28 -1.59 11.75
CA VAL A 23 17.71 -0.34 12.40
C VAL A 23 19.23 -0.26 12.57
N ARG A 24 19.92 -1.39 12.74
CA ARG A 24 21.37 -1.45 12.99
C ARG A 24 22.22 -1.57 11.74
N SER A 25 21.68 -2.06 10.65
CA SER A 25 22.44 -2.38 9.44
C SER A 25 21.85 -1.67 8.24
N SER A 26 22.62 -0.78 7.63
CA SER A 26 22.23 -0.03 6.42
C SER A 26 22.01 -0.93 5.20
N ASP A 27 22.65 -2.11 5.19
CA ASP A 27 22.59 -3.03 4.06
C ASP A 27 21.50 -4.08 4.18
N TYR A 28 20.80 -4.12 5.33
CA TYR A 28 19.71 -5.04 5.54
C TYR A 28 18.39 -4.43 5.06
N TYR A 29 17.66 -5.19 4.26
CA TYR A 29 16.30 -4.83 3.85
C TYR A 29 15.45 -6.09 3.67
N VAL A 30 14.14 -5.93 3.78
CA VAL A 30 13.17 -6.99 3.50
C VAL A 30 12.41 -6.60 2.24
N GLY A 31 12.53 -7.43 1.21
CA GLY A 31 11.92 -7.16 -0.08
C GLY A 31 10.39 -7.29 -0.05
N LYS A 32 9.70 -6.47 -0.85
CA LYS A 32 8.24 -6.50 -1.03
C LYS A 32 7.70 -7.92 -1.24
N ARG A 33 8.34 -8.70 -2.11
CA ARG A 33 7.93 -10.07 -2.42
C ARG A 33 7.99 -10.98 -1.18
N GLN A 34 9.05 -10.87 -0.40
CA GLN A 34 9.22 -11.64 0.84
C GLN A 34 8.09 -11.35 1.84
N ILE A 35 7.69 -10.08 1.99
CA ILE A 35 6.58 -9.69 2.85
C ILE A 35 5.24 -10.25 2.36
N LEU A 36 4.99 -10.17 1.07
CA LEU A 36 3.76 -10.71 0.48
C LEU A 36 3.69 -12.25 0.60
N ASP A 37 4.81 -12.93 0.40
CA ASP A 37 4.89 -14.40 0.55
C ASP A 37 4.70 -14.79 2.02
N TYR A 38 5.27 -14.05 2.96
CA TYR A 38 4.98 -14.23 4.39
C TYR A 38 3.47 -14.12 4.69
N HIS A 39 2.79 -13.10 4.16
CA HIS A 39 1.35 -12.95 4.39
C HIS A 39 0.52 -14.06 3.73
N LYS A 40 0.94 -14.60 2.59
CA LYS A 40 0.27 -15.75 1.95
C LYS A 40 0.27 -16.99 2.84
N GLU A 41 1.35 -17.21 3.58
CA GLU A 41 1.53 -18.39 4.43
C GLU A 41 0.94 -18.19 5.84
N HIS A 42 1.05 -16.98 6.40
CA HIS A 42 0.81 -16.75 7.82
C HIS A 42 -0.40 -15.88 8.14
N SER A 43 -0.89 -15.07 7.19
CA SER A 43 -2.09 -14.24 7.44
C SER A 43 -3.36 -14.99 7.07
N PRO A 44 -4.32 -15.15 8.00
CA PRO A 44 -5.54 -15.90 7.75
C PRO A 44 -6.32 -15.36 6.54
N ASN A 45 -6.67 -16.23 5.62
CA ASN A 45 -7.45 -15.92 4.42
C ASN A 45 -6.83 -14.88 3.48
N PHE A 46 -5.55 -14.53 3.63
CA PHE A 46 -4.90 -13.51 2.81
C PHE A 46 -5.05 -13.79 1.31
N GLY A 47 -4.86 -15.04 0.88
CA GLY A 47 -4.98 -15.43 -0.53
C GLY A 47 -6.35 -15.10 -1.13
N GLN A 48 -7.44 -15.37 -0.41
CA GLN A 48 -8.81 -15.08 -0.85
C GLN A 48 -9.10 -13.58 -0.81
N MET A 49 -8.69 -12.90 0.27
CA MET A 49 -8.93 -11.47 0.47
C MET A 49 -8.17 -10.63 -0.56
N GLN A 50 -6.89 -10.91 -0.77
CA GLN A 50 -6.09 -10.18 -1.75
C GLN A 50 -6.63 -10.35 -3.17
N ALA A 51 -7.14 -11.55 -3.52
CA ALA A 51 -7.76 -11.79 -4.82
C ALA A 51 -9.08 -11.02 -4.97
N ALA A 52 -9.93 -11.01 -3.93
CA ALA A 52 -11.19 -10.27 -3.92
C ALA A 52 -10.98 -8.75 -4.08
N LEU A 53 -9.91 -8.20 -3.51
CA LEU A 53 -9.57 -6.79 -3.56
C LEU A 53 -8.65 -6.41 -4.73
N GLY A 54 -8.09 -7.38 -5.45
CA GLY A 54 -7.09 -7.16 -6.49
C GLY A 54 -5.80 -6.52 -5.93
N LEU A 55 -5.48 -6.78 -4.64
CA LEU A 55 -4.42 -6.09 -3.91
C LEU A 55 -3.06 -6.23 -4.59
N VAL A 56 -2.62 -7.46 -4.84
CA VAL A 56 -1.26 -7.71 -5.36
C VAL A 56 -1.08 -7.09 -6.74
N THR A 57 -2.05 -7.26 -7.64
CA THR A 57 -2.01 -6.67 -8.99
C THR A 57 -1.96 -5.15 -8.95
N ARG A 58 -2.76 -4.50 -8.08
CA ARG A 58 -2.76 -3.05 -7.92
C ARG A 58 -1.45 -2.53 -7.32
N LEU A 59 -0.93 -3.22 -6.32
CA LEU A 59 0.33 -2.88 -5.68
C LEU A 59 1.50 -2.95 -6.67
N GLU A 60 1.57 -4.01 -7.48
CA GLU A 60 2.61 -4.17 -8.50
C GLU A 60 2.51 -3.09 -9.58
N ARG A 61 1.30 -2.79 -10.05
CA ARG A 61 1.07 -1.74 -11.04
C ARG A 61 1.49 -0.38 -10.48
N TRP A 62 0.99 0.00 -9.32
CA TRP A 62 1.33 1.28 -8.68
C TRP A 62 2.85 1.42 -8.47
N TYR A 63 3.49 0.36 -8.02
CA TYR A 63 4.94 0.35 -7.82
C TYR A 63 5.71 0.56 -9.13
N SER A 64 5.27 -0.10 -10.21
CA SER A 64 5.85 0.06 -11.55
C SER A 64 5.68 1.49 -12.05
N ASP A 65 4.48 2.05 -11.95
CA ASP A 65 4.15 3.37 -12.47
C ASP A 65 4.92 4.48 -11.72
N VAL A 66 4.93 4.44 -10.39
CA VAL A 66 5.68 5.41 -9.58
C VAL A 66 7.19 5.28 -9.79
N SER A 67 7.70 4.05 -9.86
CA SER A 67 9.11 3.79 -10.13
C SER A 67 9.53 4.33 -11.50
N ALA A 68 8.71 4.14 -12.52
CA ALA A 68 8.99 4.65 -13.87
C ALA A 68 9.09 6.19 -13.89
N VAL A 69 8.22 6.87 -13.13
CA VAL A 69 8.29 8.34 -12.98
C VAL A 69 9.57 8.76 -12.24
N VAL A 70 9.84 8.17 -11.07
CA VAL A 70 10.99 8.54 -10.22
C VAL A 70 12.32 8.30 -10.92
N HIS A 71 12.43 7.22 -11.70
CA HIS A 71 13.66 6.89 -12.42
C HIS A 71 13.74 7.50 -13.83
N GLY A 72 12.82 8.39 -14.20
CA GLY A 72 12.84 9.08 -15.49
C GLY A 72 12.67 8.15 -16.70
N GLN A 73 12.02 7.01 -16.50
CA GLN A 73 11.82 6.00 -17.55
C GLN A 73 10.70 6.36 -18.54
N ILE A 74 9.89 7.37 -18.21
CA ILE A 74 8.81 7.84 -19.09
C ILE A 74 9.31 9.05 -19.87
N PRO A 75 9.49 8.94 -21.21
CA PRO A 75 9.88 10.07 -22.02
C PRO A 75 8.87 11.22 -21.87
N GLY A 76 9.40 12.44 -21.67
CA GLY A 76 8.55 13.64 -21.52
C GLY A 76 7.88 13.83 -20.16
N ALA A 77 8.08 12.92 -19.19
CA ALA A 77 7.57 13.11 -17.82
C ALA A 77 8.32 14.21 -17.05
N TRP A 78 9.53 14.54 -17.48
CA TRP A 78 10.36 15.55 -16.86
C TRP A 78 10.38 16.82 -17.72
N VAL A 79 10.14 17.96 -17.08
CA VAL A 79 10.24 19.28 -17.71
C VAL A 79 11.54 19.94 -17.22
N GLU A 80 12.43 20.25 -18.15
CA GLU A 80 13.62 21.03 -17.83
C GLU A 80 13.29 22.51 -17.67
N HIS A 81 13.65 23.09 -16.55
CA HIS A 81 13.54 24.50 -16.27
C HIS A 81 14.91 25.15 -16.24
N LYS A 82 15.10 26.23 -16.99
CA LYS A 82 16.39 26.97 -17.04
C LYS A 82 16.73 27.65 -15.71
N SER A 83 15.75 27.91 -14.87
CA SER A 83 15.91 28.49 -13.54
C SER A 83 14.70 28.20 -12.67
N LEU A 84 14.86 28.32 -11.35
CA LEU A 84 13.73 28.20 -10.39
C LEU A 84 12.64 29.22 -10.65
N ALA A 85 12.96 30.39 -11.19
CA ALA A 85 11.99 31.42 -11.51
C ALA A 85 11.04 31.05 -12.67
N THR A 86 11.39 30.04 -13.46
CA THR A 86 10.56 29.54 -14.57
C THR A 86 9.68 28.36 -14.18
N VAL A 87 9.81 27.87 -12.93
CA VAL A 87 8.96 26.78 -12.43
C VAL A 87 7.57 27.33 -12.16
N SER A 88 6.58 26.82 -12.86
CA SER A 88 5.18 27.15 -12.64
C SER A 88 4.34 25.90 -12.39
N PRO A 89 3.26 25.98 -11.63
CA PRO A 89 2.36 24.86 -11.42
C PRO A 89 1.75 24.41 -12.75
N ILE A 90 1.88 23.11 -13.06
CA ILE A 90 1.25 22.49 -14.23
C ILE A 90 0.14 21.58 -13.71
N LYS A 91 -1.13 21.96 -13.99
CA LYS A 91 -2.29 21.23 -13.46
C LYS A 91 -2.28 19.75 -13.81
N SER A 92 -1.93 19.39 -15.05
CA SER A 92 -1.87 17.97 -15.45
C SER A 92 -0.84 17.17 -14.66
N THR A 93 0.31 17.76 -14.33
CA THR A 93 1.34 17.11 -13.50
C THR A 93 0.86 16.96 -12.05
N GLN A 94 0.19 18.00 -11.52
CA GLN A 94 -0.40 17.93 -10.18
C GLN A 94 -1.48 16.83 -10.11
N ASP A 95 -2.37 16.76 -11.09
CA ASP A 95 -3.42 15.75 -11.15
C ASP A 95 -2.83 14.32 -11.20
N ILE A 96 -1.73 14.09 -11.94
CA ILE A 96 -1.02 12.80 -11.95
C ILE A 96 -0.49 12.45 -10.55
N VAL A 97 0.11 13.41 -9.85
CA VAL A 97 0.65 13.19 -8.51
C VAL A 97 -0.48 12.87 -7.53
N PHE A 98 -1.57 13.65 -7.54
CA PHE A 98 -2.71 13.42 -6.66
C PHE A 98 -3.37 12.06 -6.93
N ASN A 99 -3.63 11.72 -8.18
CA ASN A 99 -4.22 10.42 -8.55
C ASN A 99 -3.32 9.25 -8.11
N SER A 100 -2.00 9.38 -8.28
CA SER A 100 -1.04 8.36 -7.83
C SER A 100 -1.03 8.22 -6.31
N PHE A 101 -1.20 9.34 -5.59
CA PHE A 101 -1.29 9.32 -4.13
C PHE A 101 -2.57 8.64 -3.65
N GLU A 102 -3.73 9.01 -4.21
CA GLU A 102 -5.03 8.40 -3.90
C GLU A 102 -5.03 6.89 -4.18
N GLU A 103 -4.48 6.46 -5.33
CA GLU A 103 -4.34 5.03 -5.62
C GLU A 103 -3.41 4.33 -4.63
N GLY A 104 -2.32 4.97 -4.22
CA GLY A 104 -1.41 4.46 -3.19
C GLY A 104 -2.08 4.30 -1.82
N GLU A 105 -2.91 5.25 -1.41
CA GLU A 105 -3.72 5.16 -0.19
C GLU A 105 -4.73 4.00 -0.27
N GLU A 106 -5.39 3.83 -1.41
CA GLU A 106 -6.34 2.73 -1.61
C GLU A 106 -5.63 1.36 -1.54
N VAL A 107 -4.45 1.23 -2.14
CA VAL A 107 -3.65 0.01 -2.05
C VAL A 107 -3.20 -0.27 -0.60
N LEU A 108 -2.77 0.75 0.12
CA LEU A 108 -2.37 0.64 1.52
C LEU A 108 -3.56 0.23 2.41
N HIS A 109 -4.72 0.84 2.20
CA HIS A 109 -5.96 0.47 2.90
C HIS A 109 -6.31 -1.01 2.67
N ARG A 110 -6.24 -1.48 1.42
CA ARG A 110 -6.49 -2.89 1.09
C ARG A 110 -5.46 -3.83 1.71
N LEU A 111 -4.19 -3.43 1.76
CA LEU A 111 -3.14 -4.17 2.44
C LEU A 111 -3.46 -4.32 3.93
N PHE A 112 -3.86 -3.25 4.60
CA PHE A 112 -4.23 -3.32 6.01
C PHE A 112 -5.47 -4.17 6.27
N LEU A 113 -6.49 -4.10 5.41
CA LEU A 113 -7.66 -4.98 5.52
C LEU A 113 -7.29 -6.46 5.39
N CYS A 114 -6.41 -6.81 4.43
CA CYS A 114 -5.98 -8.19 4.20
C CYS A 114 -5.06 -8.75 5.30
N THR A 115 -4.48 -7.91 6.11
CA THR A 115 -3.49 -8.28 7.12
C THR A 115 -3.96 -7.90 8.53
N VAL A 116 -3.57 -6.72 8.98
CA VAL A 116 -3.85 -6.22 10.34
C VAL A 116 -5.34 -6.05 10.59
N GLY A 117 -6.09 -5.52 9.64
CA GLY A 117 -7.53 -5.26 9.77
C GLY A 117 -8.30 -6.54 10.04
N LYS A 118 -8.03 -7.60 9.26
CA LYS A 118 -8.69 -8.90 9.45
C LYS A 118 -8.29 -9.57 10.77
N LEU A 119 -7.00 -9.53 11.10
CA LEU A 119 -6.46 -10.17 12.30
C LEU A 119 -7.04 -9.58 13.60
N PHE A 120 -7.27 -8.26 13.62
CA PHE A 120 -7.75 -7.54 14.80
C PHE A 120 -9.19 -7.05 14.68
N TRP A 121 -9.94 -7.57 13.70
CA TRP A 121 -11.28 -7.08 13.40
C TRP A 121 -12.18 -6.99 14.63
N ASP A 122 -12.19 -8.02 15.46
CA ASP A 122 -13.05 -8.08 16.65
C ASP A 122 -12.63 -7.11 17.77
N THR A 123 -11.41 -6.60 17.72
CA THR A 123 -10.91 -5.64 18.71
C THR A 123 -11.19 -4.18 18.34
N PHE A 124 -11.58 -3.91 17.10
CA PHE A 124 -11.89 -2.55 16.67
C PHE A 124 -13.25 -2.08 17.19
N SER A 125 -13.31 -0.79 17.55
CA SER A 125 -14.59 -0.14 17.85
C SER A 125 -15.50 -0.12 16.62
N TYR A 126 -16.80 0.03 16.86
CA TYR A 126 -17.79 0.15 15.77
C TYR A 126 -17.42 1.27 14.79
N THR A 127 -17.03 2.45 15.29
CA THR A 127 -16.61 3.59 14.46
C THR A 127 -15.40 3.25 13.59
N ALA A 128 -14.37 2.60 14.17
CA ALA A 128 -13.18 2.19 13.41
C ALA A 128 -13.53 1.19 12.31
N LYS A 129 -14.42 0.22 12.58
CA LYS A 129 -14.92 -0.72 11.57
C LYS A 129 -15.64 -0.01 10.43
N GLN A 130 -16.51 0.97 10.73
CA GLN A 130 -17.21 1.74 9.71
C GLN A 130 -16.24 2.52 8.81
N GLU A 131 -15.22 3.16 9.38
CA GLU A 131 -14.20 3.86 8.59
C GLU A 131 -13.37 2.90 7.73
N LEU A 132 -12.98 1.74 8.26
CA LEU A 132 -12.24 0.73 7.49
C LEU A 132 -13.07 0.13 6.34
N LEU A 133 -14.38 0.08 6.47
CA LEU A 133 -15.30 -0.41 5.41
C LEU A 133 -15.71 0.67 4.42
N LYS A 134 -15.38 1.93 4.69
CA LYS A 134 -15.74 3.04 3.82
C LYS A 134 -15.17 2.86 2.41
N GLY A 135 -15.99 3.08 1.41
CA GLY A 135 -15.59 2.90 0.00
C GLY A 135 -15.58 1.45 -0.50
N LEU A 136 -15.79 0.45 0.37
CA LEU A 136 -15.90 -0.95 -0.06
C LEU A 136 -17.36 -1.28 -0.45
N ALA A 137 -17.53 -1.89 -1.61
CA ALA A 137 -18.83 -2.40 -2.05
C ALA A 137 -19.32 -3.54 -1.13
N GLY A 138 -20.63 -3.67 -0.98
CA GLY A 138 -21.26 -4.64 -0.06
C GLY A 138 -20.88 -6.10 -0.35
N ASP A 139 -20.82 -6.47 -1.63
CA ASP A 139 -20.40 -7.80 -2.07
C ASP A 139 -18.92 -8.09 -1.70
N ILE A 140 -18.05 -7.09 -1.77
CA ILE A 140 -16.66 -7.20 -1.32
C ILE A 140 -16.61 -7.40 0.20
N ARG A 141 -17.37 -6.62 0.98
CA ARG A 141 -17.44 -6.78 2.44
C ARG A 141 -17.85 -8.19 2.83
N ALA A 142 -18.90 -8.72 2.18
CA ALA A 142 -19.37 -10.08 2.41
C ALA A 142 -18.28 -11.13 2.08
N ARG A 143 -17.59 -10.98 0.94
CA ARG A 143 -16.49 -11.88 0.54
C ARG A 143 -15.30 -11.84 1.49
N LEU A 144 -15.05 -10.70 2.13
CA LEU A 144 -14.01 -10.54 3.15
C LEU A 144 -14.45 -11.06 4.52
N GLY A 145 -15.74 -11.38 4.70
CA GLY A 145 -16.32 -11.71 6.00
C GLY A 145 -16.26 -10.54 7.00
N LEU A 146 -16.41 -9.31 6.48
CA LEU A 146 -16.39 -8.05 7.24
C LEU A 146 -17.75 -7.34 7.20
N ASP A 147 -18.79 -8.03 6.83
CA ASP A 147 -20.16 -7.53 6.71
C ASP A 147 -20.86 -7.33 8.07
N LYS A 148 -20.31 -7.93 9.12
CA LYS A 148 -20.80 -7.79 10.51
C LYS A 148 -19.90 -6.81 11.26
N ALA A 149 -20.34 -5.58 11.33
CA ALA A 149 -19.73 -4.56 12.17
C ALA A 149 -20.42 -4.52 13.54
#